data_51e9a862944da7539d00a9803f0dc09d
#
_entry.id   51e9a862944da7539d00a9803f0dc09d
#
_cell.length_a   1.000
_cell.length_b   1.000
_cell.length_c   1.000
_cell.angle_alpha   90.00
_cell.angle_beta   90.00
_cell.angle_gamma   90.00
#
_symmetry.space_group_name_H-M   'P 1'
#
loop_
_entity.id
_entity.type
_entity.pdbx_description
1 polymer ?
#
loop_
_entity_poly.entity_id
_entity_poly.type
_entity_poly.pdbx_seq_one_letter_code
_entity_poly.pdbx_strand_id
1 'polypeptide(L)'
;ALAFFSDKVKLAPEELLLRVHSEDEELYQLVRESGWPAVEVDAHPEKYYRHTVGIDGVYGENFNFAVRHKRTGEYSDVGNFIIFRERESRRPLFMEVGFGDTVIMQAKYGLAHVMDCYPFPKHPALDTNRKFKDCIITSQAMMREGLRPSSRDEQSKILYKYLRGVYYFAGRAGMRPQELARLLHHSEAMIFGD
;
A
#
# COMPACT_ATOMS: atom_id res chain seq x y z
N ALA A 1 -1.67 4.10 -17.03
CA ALA A 1 -1.26 3.03 -16.13
C ALA A 1 -0.30 2.04 -16.80
N LEU A 2 -0.62 1.48 -18.02
CA LEU A 2 0.24 0.50 -18.68
C LEU A 2 1.67 1.03 -18.89
N ALA A 3 1.84 2.24 -19.45
CA ALA A 3 3.15 2.87 -19.62
C ALA A 3 3.90 3.10 -18.30
N PHE A 4 3.21 3.33 -17.20
CA PHE A 4 3.84 3.39 -15.88
C PHE A 4 4.46 2.05 -15.49
N PHE A 5 3.73 0.96 -15.62
CA PHE A 5 4.24 -0.36 -15.29
C PHE A 5 5.36 -0.82 -16.22
N SER A 6 5.22 -0.62 -17.55
CA SER A 6 6.23 -1.02 -18.53
C SER A 6 7.48 -0.12 -18.49
N ASP A 7 7.29 1.20 -18.50
CA ASP A 7 8.39 2.14 -18.70
C ASP A 7 9.08 2.59 -17.42
N LYS A 8 8.34 2.70 -16.32
CA LYS A 8 8.89 3.14 -15.02
C LYS A 8 9.18 1.95 -14.12
N VAL A 9 8.20 1.07 -13.94
CA VAL A 9 8.38 -0.10 -13.07
C VAL A 9 9.18 -1.20 -13.77
N LYS A 10 9.24 -1.22 -15.12
CA LYS A 10 9.95 -2.23 -15.92
C LYS A 10 9.41 -3.65 -15.71
N LEU A 11 8.08 -3.78 -15.76
CA LEU A 11 7.40 -5.06 -15.78
C LEU A 11 7.07 -5.48 -17.22
N ALA A 12 7.21 -6.76 -17.51
CA ALA A 12 6.81 -7.33 -18.79
C ALA A 12 5.28 -7.50 -18.86
N PRO A 13 4.68 -7.52 -20.06
CA PRO A 13 3.24 -7.65 -20.23
C PRO A 13 2.64 -8.86 -19.49
N GLU A 14 3.31 -10.00 -19.49
CA GLU A 14 2.91 -11.23 -18.82
C GLU A 14 2.97 -11.18 -17.29
N GLU A 15 3.52 -10.11 -16.73
CA GLU A 15 3.54 -9.86 -15.30
C GLU A 15 2.37 -8.97 -14.85
N LEU A 16 1.53 -8.52 -15.77
CA LEU A 16 0.45 -7.55 -15.55
C LEU A 16 -0.91 -8.19 -15.79
N LEU A 17 -1.84 -7.92 -14.88
CA LEU A 17 -3.23 -8.37 -14.94
C LEU A 17 -4.16 -7.27 -14.48
N LEU A 18 -5.32 -7.12 -15.10
CA LEU A 18 -6.45 -6.37 -14.54
C LEU A 18 -7.50 -7.33 -14.00
N ARG A 19 -8.03 -7.02 -12.82
CA ARG A 19 -9.15 -7.74 -12.22
C ARG A 19 -10.37 -6.85 -12.16
N VAL A 20 -11.50 -7.37 -12.62
CA VAL A 20 -12.79 -6.71 -12.61
C VAL A 20 -13.84 -7.62 -11.98
N HIS A 21 -14.81 -7.05 -11.28
CA HIS A 21 -15.88 -7.82 -10.66
C HIS A 21 -16.80 -8.46 -11.71
N SER A 22 -17.26 -9.68 -11.45
CA SER A 22 -18.09 -10.46 -12.37
C SER A 22 -19.44 -9.79 -12.74
N GLU A 23 -19.94 -8.91 -11.89
CA GLU A 23 -21.22 -8.19 -12.12
C GLU A 23 -21.03 -6.82 -12.81
N ASP A 24 -19.79 -6.39 -13.06
CA ASP A 24 -19.48 -5.09 -13.68
C ASP A 24 -19.20 -5.24 -15.18
N GLU A 25 -20.21 -5.61 -15.95
CA GLU A 25 -20.08 -5.82 -17.40
C GLU A 25 -19.56 -4.58 -18.14
N GLU A 26 -19.99 -3.37 -17.77
CA GLU A 26 -19.51 -2.10 -18.34
C GLU A 26 -18.00 -1.95 -18.15
N LEU A 27 -17.51 -2.14 -16.91
CA LEU A 27 -16.06 -2.05 -16.61
C LEU A 27 -15.28 -3.17 -17.29
N TYR A 28 -15.86 -4.37 -17.38
CA TYR A 28 -15.21 -5.50 -18.07
C TYR A 28 -14.98 -5.21 -19.54
N GLN A 29 -15.97 -4.67 -20.25
CA GLN A 29 -15.82 -4.30 -21.65
C GLN A 29 -14.79 -3.18 -21.83
N LEU A 30 -14.84 -2.12 -21.03
CA LEU A 30 -13.86 -1.03 -21.04
C LEU A 30 -12.42 -1.53 -20.83
N VAL A 31 -12.24 -2.44 -19.89
CA VAL A 31 -10.92 -3.01 -19.57
C VAL A 31 -10.41 -3.88 -20.72
N ARG A 32 -11.26 -4.69 -21.35
CA ARG A 32 -10.88 -5.48 -22.52
C ARG A 32 -10.48 -4.63 -23.72
N GLU A 33 -11.17 -3.52 -23.93
CA GLU A 33 -10.88 -2.58 -25.03
C GLU A 33 -9.65 -1.70 -24.76
N SER A 34 -9.18 -1.65 -23.50
CA SER A 34 -8.05 -0.82 -23.09
C SER A 34 -6.68 -1.24 -23.65
N GLY A 35 -6.59 -2.43 -24.26
CA GLY A 35 -5.32 -3.00 -24.72
C GLY A 35 -4.44 -3.55 -23.60
N TRP A 36 -5.01 -3.79 -22.39
CA TRP A 36 -4.27 -4.40 -21.31
C TRP A 36 -3.92 -5.87 -21.63
N PRO A 37 -2.71 -6.35 -21.24
CA PRO A 37 -2.23 -7.68 -21.66
C PRO A 37 -3.10 -8.85 -21.22
N ALA A 38 -3.66 -8.79 -20.01
CA ALA A 38 -4.53 -9.81 -19.45
C ALA A 38 -5.63 -9.21 -18.58
N VAL A 39 -6.83 -9.78 -18.65
CA VAL A 39 -8.00 -9.39 -17.87
C VAL A 39 -8.61 -10.64 -17.24
N GLU A 40 -8.86 -10.59 -15.95
CA GLU A 40 -9.50 -11.64 -15.17
C GLU A 40 -10.81 -11.13 -14.59
N VAL A 41 -11.85 -11.94 -14.69
CA VAL A 41 -13.12 -11.71 -13.98
C VAL A 41 -12.99 -12.34 -12.60
N ASP A 42 -13.12 -11.51 -11.57
CA ASP A 42 -12.93 -11.91 -10.18
C ASP A 42 -14.28 -12.08 -9.47
N ALA A 43 -14.36 -13.11 -8.66
CA ALA A 43 -15.54 -13.45 -7.84
C ALA A 43 -15.40 -13.02 -6.37
N HIS A 44 -14.49 -12.10 -6.05
CA HIS A 44 -14.42 -11.53 -4.71
C HIS A 44 -15.75 -10.83 -4.35
N PRO A 45 -16.08 -10.69 -3.06
CA PRO A 45 -17.30 -10.00 -2.66
C PRO A 45 -17.40 -8.60 -3.26
N GLU A 46 -18.59 -8.21 -3.71
CA GLU A 46 -18.86 -6.91 -4.35
C GLU A 46 -18.26 -5.72 -3.58
N LYS A 47 -18.31 -5.74 -2.23
CA LYS A 47 -17.74 -4.70 -1.37
C LYS A 47 -16.25 -4.44 -1.61
N TYR A 48 -15.51 -5.39 -2.16
CA TYR A 48 -14.09 -5.24 -2.50
C TYR A 48 -13.89 -4.32 -3.72
N TYR A 49 -14.92 -4.23 -4.55
CA TYR A 49 -14.98 -3.44 -5.77
C TYR A 49 -15.85 -2.19 -5.64
N ARG A 50 -16.22 -1.80 -4.41
CA ARG A 50 -17.06 -0.64 -4.12
C ARG A 50 -16.39 0.30 -3.12
N HIS A 51 -16.45 1.57 -3.43
CA HIS A 51 -15.84 2.63 -2.64
C HIS A 51 -16.86 3.70 -2.24
N THR A 52 -16.58 4.35 -1.13
CA THR A 52 -17.30 5.55 -0.67
C THR A 52 -16.28 6.65 -0.35
N VAL A 53 -16.65 7.89 -0.62
CA VAL A 53 -15.80 9.07 -0.32
C VAL A 53 -16.37 9.92 0.81
N GLY A 54 -17.40 9.42 1.53
CA GLY A 54 -18.07 10.17 2.57
C GLY A 54 -18.98 11.31 2.04
N ILE A 55 -19.31 11.29 0.74
CA ILE A 55 -20.23 12.22 0.10
C ILE A 55 -21.53 11.46 -0.16
N ASP A 56 -22.65 11.97 0.37
CA ASP A 56 -23.96 11.35 0.17
C ASP A 56 -24.32 11.31 -1.32
N GLY A 57 -24.88 10.19 -1.73
CA GLY A 57 -25.29 9.98 -3.13
C GLY A 57 -24.14 9.69 -4.10
N VAL A 58 -22.88 9.58 -3.62
CA VAL A 58 -21.72 9.21 -4.44
C VAL A 58 -21.23 7.81 -4.07
N TYR A 59 -20.91 7.03 -5.09
CA TYR A 59 -20.32 5.69 -4.93
C TYR A 59 -19.22 5.46 -5.97
N GLY A 60 -18.26 4.59 -5.67
CA GLY A 60 -17.17 4.23 -6.57
C GLY A 60 -17.26 2.77 -7.00
N GLU A 61 -17.01 2.52 -8.27
CA GLU A 61 -16.79 1.21 -8.89
C GLU A 61 -15.34 1.13 -9.33
N ASN A 62 -14.67 0.00 -9.13
CA ASN A 62 -13.25 -0.12 -9.49
C ASN A 62 -12.93 -1.41 -10.23
N PHE A 63 -11.82 -1.36 -10.93
CA PHE A 63 -11.02 -2.52 -11.27
C PHE A 63 -9.63 -2.41 -10.64
N ASN A 64 -8.97 -3.55 -10.46
CA ASN A 64 -7.69 -3.61 -9.78
C ASN A 64 -6.56 -3.90 -10.76
N PHE A 65 -5.43 -3.25 -10.54
CA PHE A 65 -4.16 -3.62 -11.17
C PHE A 65 -3.50 -4.70 -10.31
N ALA A 66 -3.13 -5.81 -10.93
CA ALA A 66 -2.42 -6.89 -10.28
C ALA A 66 -1.07 -7.13 -10.96
N VAL A 67 -0.07 -7.46 -10.17
CA VAL A 67 1.28 -7.77 -10.60
C VAL A 67 1.64 -9.19 -10.17
N ARG A 68 2.28 -9.93 -11.07
CA ARG A 68 2.74 -11.28 -10.80
C ARG A 68 3.90 -11.26 -9.82
N HIS A 69 3.72 -11.91 -8.68
CA HIS A 69 4.75 -11.97 -7.64
C HIS A 69 5.88 -12.89 -8.08
N LYS A 70 7.10 -12.34 -8.21
CA LYS A 70 8.25 -13.03 -8.79
C LYS A 70 8.61 -14.35 -8.10
N ARG A 71 8.37 -14.47 -6.80
CA ARG A 71 8.70 -15.67 -6.01
C ARG A 71 7.60 -16.73 -6.04
N THR A 72 6.32 -16.32 -5.96
CA THR A 72 5.19 -17.26 -5.86
C THR A 72 4.56 -17.57 -7.21
N GLY A 73 4.71 -16.68 -8.19
CA GLY A 73 4.04 -16.74 -9.49
C GLY A 73 2.59 -16.31 -9.46
N GLU A 74 2.03 -16.01 -8.29
CA GLU A 74 0.64 -15.56 -8.11
C GLU A 74 0.52 -14.07 -8.38
N TYR A 75 -0.66 -13.65 -8.87
CA TYR A 75 -0.97 -12.23 -9.03
C TYR A 75 -1.49 -11.63 -7.73
N SER A 76 -0.91 -10.50 -7.35
CA SER A 76 -1.33 -9.70 -6.18
C SER A 76 -1.80 -8.33 -6.62
N ASP A 77 -2.93 -7.87 -6.08
CA ASP A 77 -3.45 -6.54 -6.34
C ASP A 77 -2.49 -5.49 -5.77
N VAL A 78 -2.12 -4.53 -6.60
CA VAL A 78 -1.12 -3.49 -6.27
C VAL A 78 -1.69 -2.07 -6.35
N GLY A 79 -2.93 -1.94 -6.76
CA GLY A 79 -3.62 -0.67 -6.89
C GLY A 79 -4.95 -0.82 -7.58
N ASN A 80 -5.65 0.29 -7.72
CA ASN A 80 -6.95 0.32 -8.37
C ASN A 80 -7.16 1.59 -9.19
N PHE A 81 -8.13 1.50 -10.08
CA PHE A 81 -8.74 2.61 -10.79
C PHE A 81 -10.20 2.67 -10.36
N ILE A 82 -10.63 3.79 -9.82
CA ILE A 82 -11.97 3.97 -9.28
C ILE A 82 -12.69 5.03 -10.13
N ILE A 83 -13.92 4.72 -10.55
CA ILE A 83 -14.83 5.68 -11.17
C ILE A 83 -15.90 6.02 -10.13
N PHE A 84 -15.91 7.27 -9.67
CA PHE A 84 -16.94 7.77 -8.78
C PHE A 84 -18.14 8.30 -9.56
N ARG A 85 -19.31 7.83 -9.21
CA ARG A 85 -20.57 8.11 -9.88
C ARG A 85 -21.62 8.67 -8.92
N GLU A 86 -22.50 9.49 -9.46
CA GLU A 86 -23.75 9.85 -8.80
C GLU A 86 -24.69 8.63 -8.76
N ARG A 87 -25.26 8.33 -7.59
CA ARG A 87 -26.02 7.09 -7.37
C ARG A 87 -27.28 6.96 -8.23
N GLU A 88 -28.03 8.05 -8.36
CA GLU A 88 -29.31 8.03 -9.07
C GLU A 88 -29.13 8.00 -10.59
N SER A 89 -28.31 8.89 -11.12
CA SER A 89 -28.10 9.02 -12.57
C SER A 89 -27.03 8.11 -13.15
N ARG A 90 -26.18 7.50 -12.29
CA ARG A 90 -24.96 6.78 -12.65
C ARG A 90 -23.94 7.62 -13.43
N ARG A 91 -24.12 8.93 -13.51
CA ARG A 91 -23.23 9.83 -14.20
C ARG A 91 -21.84 9.83 -13.52
N PRO A 92 -20.75 9.66 -14.28
CA PRO A 92 -19.41 9.75 -13.73
C PRO A 92 -19.12 11.19 -13.28
N LEU A 93 -18.56 11.34 -12.09
CA LEU A 93 -18.22 12.62 -11.47
C LEU A 93 -16.72 12.88 -11.54
N PHE A 94 -15.92 11.92 -11.09
CA PHE A 94 -14.46 11.97 -11.11
C PHE A 94 -13.87 10.56 -11.05
N MET A 95 -12.56 10.48 -11.26
CA MET A 95 -11.82 9.22 -11.25
C MET A 95 -10.61 9.35 -10.31
N GLU A 96 -10.24 8.24 -9.72
CA GLU A 96 -9.05 8.12 -8.89
C GLU A 96 -8.21 6.93 -9.36
N VAL A 97 -6.89 7.09 -9.32
CA VAL A 97 -5.93 6.01 -9.57
C VAL A 97 -4.99 5.95 -8.38
N GLY A 98 -4.93 4.80 -7.71
CA GLY A 98 -4.05 4.56 -6.59
C GLY A 98 -3.16 3.35 -6.81
N PHE A 99 -1.88 3.46 -6.41
CA PHE A 99 -0.92 2.35 -6.40
C PHE A 99 -0.22 2.26 -5.05
N GLY A 100 -0.04 1.03 -4.56
CA GLY A 100 0.83 0.74 -3.42
C GLY A 100 2.26 0.49 -3.90
N ASP A 101 3.15 1.44 -3.75
CA ASP A 101 4.56 1.34 -4.15
C ASP A 101 5.27 0.14 -3.52
N THR A 102 5.10 -0.07 -2.23
CA THR A 102 5.69 -1.19 -1.49
C THR A 102 5.13 -2.54 -1.93
N VAL A 103 3.85 -2.61 -2.29
CA VAL A 103 3.22 -3.84 -2.81
C VAL A 103 3.75 -4.15 -4.21
N ILE A 104 3.90 -3.14 -5.07
CA ILE A 104 4.55 -3.28 -6.39
C ILE A 104 5.99 -3.80 -6.22
N MET A 105 6.78 -3.20 -5.32
CA MET A 105 8.15 -3.63 -5.05
C MET A 105 8.19 -5.05 -4.49
N GLN A 106 7.30 -5.39 -3.58
CA GLN A 106 7.19 -6.75 -3.04
C GLN A 106 6.97 -7.77 -4.17
N ALA A 107 6.00 -7.53 -5.04
CA ALA A 107 5.70 -8.42 -6.15
C ALA A 107 6.87 -8.52 -7.12
N LYS A 108 7.37 -7.39 -7.61
CA LYS A 108 8.46 -7.29 -8.59
C LYS A 108 9.76 -7.96 -8.13
N TYR A 109 10.17 -7.76 -6.88
CA TYR A 109 11.42 -8.29 -6.34
C TYR A 109 11.25 -9.62 -5.62
N GLY A 110 10.03 -10.15 -5.52
CA GLY A 110 9.74 -11.42 -4.86
C GLY A 110 9.99 -11.39 -3.36
N LEU A 111 9.78 -10.23 -2.72
CA LEU A 111 10.03 -10.06 -1.30
C LEU A 111 9.00 -10.82 -0.46
N ALA A 112 9.41 -11.29 0.71
CA ALA A 112 8.52 -12.05 1.60
C ALA A 112 7.42 -11.19 2.23
N HIS A 113 7.69 -9.88 2.39
CA HIS A 113 6.77 -8.94 3.01
C HIS A 113 7.05 -7.52 2.54
N VAL A 114 6.04 -6.63 2.55
CA VAL A 114 6.17 -5.21 2.18
C VAL A 114 7.23 -4.46 3.02
N MET A 115 7.41 -4.83 4.28
CA MET A 115 8.45 -4.23 5.14
C MET A 115 9.88 -4.55 4.70
N ASP A 116 10.06 -5.54 3.82
CA ASP A 116 11.38 -5.88 3.27
C ASP A 116 11.80 -4.91 2.13
N CYS A 117 10.88 -4.03 1.70
CA CYS A 117 11.19 -2.93 0.76
C CYS A 117 12.06 -1.83 1.39
N TYR A 118 12.05 -1.72 2.71
CA TYR A 118 12.76 -0.65 3.40
C TYR A 118 14.12 -1.10 3.91
N PRO A 119 15.17 -0.30 3.69
CA PRO A 119 16.49 -0.58 4.22
C PRO A 119 16.51 -0.31 5.73
N PHE A 120 16.58 -1.35 6.53
CA PHE A 120 16.78 -1.24 7.97
C PHE A 120 18.19 -1.65 8.37
N PRO A 121 18.77 -1.06 9.42
CA PRO A 121 20.02 -1.53 9.98
C PRO A 121 19.88 -2.98 10.46
N LYS A 122 20.93 -3.78 10.26
CA LYS A 122 20.94 -5.16 10.78
C LYS A 122 20.88 -5.13 12.29
N HIS A 123 19.80 -5.65 12.85
CA HIS A 123 19.61 -5.74 14.29
C HIS A 123 18.67 -6.91 14.62
N PRO A 124 19.04 -7.83 15.55
CA PRO A 124 18.25 -9.02 15.85
C PRO A 124 16.75 -8.73 16.15
N ALA A 125 16.48 -7.66 16.89
CA ALA A 125 15.11 -7.27 17.22
C ALA A 125 14.29 -6.80 16.00
N LEU A 126 14.93 -6.27 14.97
CA LEU A 126 14.28 -5.90 13.70
C LEU A 126 14.13 -7.10 12.77
N ASP A 127 15.12 -7.97 12.73
CA ASP A 127 15.13 -9.14 11.84
C ASP A 127 14.00 -10.11 12.17
N THR A 128 13.64 -10.19 13.45
CA THR A 128 12.60 -11.10 13.96
C THR A 128 11.21 -10.44 14.13
N ASN A 129 11.11 -9.12 14.04
CA ASN A 129 9.88 -8.41 14.38
C ASN A 129 9.48 -7.33 13.37
N ARG A 130 8.69 -7.74 12.37
CA ARG A 130 8.13 -6.84 11.35
C ARG A 130 7.28 -5.71 11.93
N LYS A 131 6.54 -5.98 13.01
CA LYS A 131 5.72 -4.94 13.65
C LYS A 131 6.57 -3.86 14.31
N PHE A 132 7.75 -4.20 14.77
CA PHE A 132 8.71 -3.22 15.27
C PHE A 132 9.21 -2.30 14.13
N LYS A 133 9.57 -2.89 12.97
CA LYS A 133 9.91 -2.13 11.76
C LYS A 133 8.78 -1.17 11.35
N ASP A 134 7.55 -1.67 11.28
CA ASP A 134 6.36 -0.88 10.97
C ASP A 134 6.18 0.30 11.94
N CYS A 135 6.34 0.05 13.24
CA CYS A 135 6.25 1.13 14.23
C CYS A 135 7.33 2.20 14.03
N ILE A 136 8.56 1.80 13.74
CA ILE A 136 9.67 2.74 13.50
C ILE A 136 9.39 3.59 12.26
N ILE A 137 9.18 2.96 11.09
CA ILE A 137 9.04 3.72 9.84
C ILE A 137 7.81 4.62 9.85
N THR A 138 6.67 4.11 10.33
CA THR A 138 5.44 4.90 10.36
C THR A 138 5.56 6.10 11.30
N SER A 139 6.13 5.92 12.51
CA SER A 139 6.33 7.04 13.43
C SER A 139 7.31 8.08 12.89
N GLN A 140 8.40 7.67 12.24
CA GLN A 140 9.38 8.57 11.64
C GLN A 140 8.76 9.33 10.46
N ALA A 141 8.06 8.66 9.56
CA ALA A 141 7.37 9.31 8.44
C ALA A 141 6.37 10.37 8.93
N MET A 142 5.53 10.02 9.92
CA MET A 142 4.56 10.97 10.47
C MET A 142 5.23 12.18 11.14
N MET A 143 6.34 11.98 11.87
CA MET A 143 7.07 13.09 12.48
C MET A 143 7.77 13.98 11.45
N ARG A 144 8.25 13.43 10.33
CA ARG A 144 8.83 14.20 9.22
C ARG A 144 7.78 15.09 8.53
N GLU A 145 6.52 14.64 8.47
CA GLU A 145 5.38 15.45 8.02
C GLU A 145 4.95 16.53 9.06
N GLY A 146 5.71 16.69 10.13
CA GLY A 146 5.47 17.72 11.16
C GLY A 146 4.50 17.32 12.26
N LEU A 147 3.99 16.08 12.26
CA LEU A 147 3.11 15.62 13.32
C LEU A 147 3.86 15.48 14.64
N ARG A 148 3.16 15.81 15.72
CA ARG A 148 3.66 15.65 17.09
C ARG A 148 2.73 14.77 17.90
N PRO A 149 3.26 13.90 18.79
CA PRO A 149 2.42 13.03 19.60
C PRO A 149 1.55 13.87 20.53
N SER A 150 0.24 13.69 20.43
CA SER A 150 -0.74 14.44 21.22
C SER A 150 -2.03 13.61 21.35
N SER A 151 -2.91 13.99 22.25
CA SER A 151 -4.25 13.41 22.38
C SER A 151 -5.35 14.28 21.73
N ARG A 152 -4.97 15.38 21.06
CA ARG A 152 -5.93 16.40 20.62
C ARG A 152 -6.62 16.04 19.29
N ASP A 153 -5.91 15.43 18.38
CA ASP A 153 -6.42 15.07 17.06
C ASP A 153 -6.13 13.60 16.72
N GLU A 154 -6.84 13.05 15.75
CA GLU A 154 -6.76 11.62 15.42
C GLU A 154 -5.39 11.23 14.85
N GLN A 155 -4.75 12.07 14.05
CA GLN A 155 -3.45 11.74 13.46
C GLN A 155 -2.37 11.69 14.54
N SER A 156 -2.37 12.66 15.47
CA SER A 156 -1.46 12.67 16.61
C SER A 156 -1.68 11.49 17.57
N LYS A 157 -2.93 11.03 17.75
CA LYS A 157 -3.23 9.80 18.50
C LYS A 157 -2.68 8.56 17.81
N ILE A 158 -2.75 8.50 16.48
CA ILE A 158 -2.17 7.41 15.71
C ILE A 158 -0.65 7.40 15.89
N LEU A 159 0.03 8.55 15.71
CA LEU A 159 1.46 8.66 15.97
C LEU A 159 1.83 8.20 17.38
N TYR A 160 1.06 8.61 18.41
CA TYR A 160 1.29 8.17 19.78
C TYR A 160 1.22 6.64 19.93
N LYS A 161 0.28 5.97 19.25
CA LYS A 161 0.19 4.50 19.26
C LYS A 161 1.43 3.85 18.66
N TYR A 162 1.94 4.38 17.53
CA TYR A 162 3.15 3.86 16.90
C TYR A 162 4.38 4.07 17.78
N LEU A 163 4.55 5.24 18.39
CA LEU A 163 5.65 5.50 19.33
C LEU A 163 5.58 4.56 20.55
N ARG A 164 4.39 4.33 21.12
CA ARG A 164 4.23 3.30 22.18
C ARG A 164 4.65 1.93 21.71
N GLY A 165 4.35 1.57 20.44
CA GLY A 165 4.81 0.33 19.83
C GLY A 165 6.34 0.25 19.76
N VAL A 166 7.01 1.33 19.36
CA VAL A 166 8.48 1.40 19.35
C VAL A 166 9.06 1.10 20.75
N TYR A 167 8.58 1.79 21.78
CA TYR A 167 9.05 1.57 23.16
C TYR A 167 8.74 0.16 23.68
N TYR A 168 7.54 -0.35 23.37
CA TYR A 168 7.13 -1.69 23.79
C TYR A 168 8.05 -2.78 23.19
N PHE A 169 8.31 -2.73 21.89
CA PHE A 169 9.15 -3.74 21.23
C PHE A 169 10.62 -3.60 21.60
N ALA A 170 11.13 -2.36 21.77
CA ALA A 170 12.47 -2.13 22.28
C ALA A 170 12.65 -2.69 23.70
N GLY A 171 11.67 -2.45 24.57
CA GLY A 171 11.68 -3.01 25.94
C GLY A 171 11.65 -4.54 25.94
N ARG A 172 10.84 -5.16 25.10
CA ARG A 172 10.82 -6.63 24.93
C ARG A 172 12.13 -7.21 24.40
N ALA A 173 12.86 -6.43 23.60
CA ALA A 173 14.18 -6.80 23.10
C ALA A 173 15.31 -6.48 24.11
N GLY A 174 15.01 -5.95 25.29
CA GLY A 174 16.01 -5.58 26.30
C GLY A 174 16.89 -4.39 25.92
N MET A 175 16.45 -3.56 24.96
CA MET A 175 17.25 -2.42 24.48
C MET A 175 17.35 -1.32 25.55
N ARG A 176 18.55 -0.78 25.73
CA ARG A 176 18.77 0.43 26.52
C ARG A 176 18.33 1.68 25.74
N PRO A 177 17.94 2.78 26.38
CA PRO A 177 17.50 4.01 25.70
C PRO A 177 18.50 4.54 24.66
N GLN A 178 19.80 4.48 24.95
CA GLN A 178 20.86 4.94 24.03
C GLN A 178 20.99 4.03 22.79
N GLU A 179 20.74 2.75 22.94
CA GLU A 179 20.73 1.79 21.85
C GLU A 179 19.54 2.01 20.93
N LEU A 180 18.36 2.20 21.52
CA LEU A 180 17.16 2.56 20.78
C LEU A 180 17.35 3.87 20.01
N ALA A 181 17.87 4.92 20.66
CA ALA A 181 18.12 6.21 19.99
C ALA A 181 19.04 6.07 18.78
N ARG A 182 20.14 5.30 18.91
CA ARG A 182 21.06 5.01 17.78
C ARG A 182 20.37 4.22 16.67
N LEU A 183 19.55 3.22 17.04
CA LEU A 183 18.80 2.42 16.06
C LEU A 183 17.84 3.29 15.29
N LEU A 184 17.08 4.17 15.95
CA LEU A 184 16.13 5.08 15.31
C LEU A 184 16.82 6.06 14.37
N HIS A 185 17.89 6.71 14.80
CA HIS A 185 18.67 7.61 13.97
C HIS A 185 19.26 6.91 12.73
N HIS A 186 19.82 5.72 12.92
CA HIS A 186 20.36 4.94 11.80
C HIS A 186 19.25 4.47 10.83
N SER A 187 18.09 4.05 11.36
CA SER A 187 16.93 3.69 10.53
C SER A 187 16.44 4.89 9.72
N GLU A 188 16.36 6.06 10.32
CA GLU A 188 15.95 7.30 9.65
C GLU A 188 16.89 7.64 8.50
N ALA A 189 18.19 7.64 8.73
CA ALA A 189 19.18 7.91 7.71
C ALA A 189 19.11 6.91 6.54
N MET A 190 18.95 5.61 6.83
CA MET A 190 18.84 4.59 5.79
C MET A 190 17.55 4.68 4.97
N ILE A 191 16.43 5.00 5.60
CA ILE A 191 15.10 4.98 4.97
C ILE A 191 14.82 6.28 4.22
N PHE A 192 15.22 7.40 4.77
CA PHE A 192 14.87 8.74 4.23
C PHE A 192 16.07 9.50 3.65
N GLY A 193 17.29 9.00 3.80
CA GLY A 193 18.48 9.54 3.13
C GLY A 193 19.04 10.82 3.72
N ASP A 194 18.90 11.03 5.04
CA ASP A 194 19.44 12.21 5.76
C ASP A 194 20.80 11.94 6.41
#